data_4835c68e6cb31f0293ae3b11fe25662f
#
_entry.id   4835c68e6cb31f0293ae3b11fe25662f
#
_cell.length_a   1.000
_cell.length_b   1.000
_cell.length_c   1.000
_cell.angle_alpha   90.00
_cell.angle_beta   90.00
_cell.angle_gamma   90.00
#
_symmetry.space_group_name_H-M   'P 1'
#
loop_
_entity.id
_entity.type
_entity.pdbx_description
1 polymer ?
#
loop_
_entity_poly.entity_id
_entity_poly.type
_entity_poly.pdbx_seq_one_letter_code
_entity_poly.pdbx_strand_id
1 'polypeptide(L)'
;GRLEDYRAEMLNAVGQRIPVSLSASLIMGHDAPVGSVGIITDMREKLRMEERLQVAQDALREREREAIVAELAGGAAHELNQPLTSVMNYGALLARSLEDGTPLHRAAKVIIAESERMAEIVGKIGKITRYETKSYVGEQRILDLERASGDEDGKPRG
;
A
#
# COMPACT_ATOMS: atom_id res chain seq x y z
N GLY A 1 -33.23 3.73 37.28
CA GLY A 1 -32.03 4.21 36.56
C GLY A 1 -31.11 3.07 36.27
N ARG A 2 -30.59 3.03 35.01
CA ARG A 2 -29.61 2.09 34.54
C ARG A 2 -28.46 2.83 33.88
N LEU A 3 -27.25 2.47 34.17
CA LEU A 3 -26.04 2.92 33.54
C LEU A 3 -25.43 1.73 32.75
N GLU A 4 -25.15 1.90 31.48
CA GLU A 4 -24.57 0.85 30.66
C GLU A 4 -23.28 1.33 30.01
N ASP A 5 -22.24 0.53 30.12
CA ASP A 5 -20.94 0.65 29.40
C ASP A 5 -20.28 2.05 29.53
N TYR A 6 -20.42 2.66 30.72
CA TYR A 6 -19.82 3.95 31.01
C TYR A 6 -18.30 3.79 31.15
N ARG A 7 -17.54 4.42 30.26
CA ARG A 7 -16.07 4.40 30.30
C ARG A 7 -15.55 5.41 31.32
N ALA A 8 -14.71 4.95 32.22
CA ALA A 8 -14.07 5.74 33.25
C ALA A 8 -12.62 5.29 33.48
N GLU A 9 -11.88 6.12 34.23
CA GLU A 9 -10.58 5.75 34.76
C GLU A 9 -10.68 5.54 36.25
N MET A 10 -10.18 4.44 36.76
CA MET A 10 -10.06 4.16 38.18
C MET A 10 -8.60 4.11 38.60
N LEU A 11 -8.30 4.47 39.81
CA LEU A 11 -6.97 4.30 40.40
C LEU A 11 -6.89 2.94 41.09
N ASN A 12 -5.80 2.21 40.83
CA ASN A 12 -5.49 1.01 41.58
C ASN A 12 -4.81 1.35 42.92
N ALA A 13 -4.53 0.36 43.74
CA ALA A 13 -3.93 0.53 45.07
C ALA A 13 -2.52 1.19 45.04
N VAL A 14 -1.84 1.20 43.90
CA VAL A 14 -0.54 1.84 43.70
C VAL A 14 -0.63 3.17 42.95
N GLY A 15 -1.84 3.74 42.79
CA GLY A 15 -2.08 5.04 42.17
C GLY A 15 -2.02 5.06 40.62
N GLN A 16 -2.02 3.90 39.97
CA GLN A 16 -2.06 3.86 38.51
C GLN A 16 -3.48 3.96 37.99
N ARG A 17 -3.66 4.69 36.90
CA ARG A 17 -4.95 4.80 36.21
C ARG A 17 -5.21 3.54 35.40
N ILE A 18 -6.40 2.98 35.60
CA ILE A 18 -6.88 1.80 34.89
C ILE A 18 -8.14 2.19 34.13
N PRO A 19 -8.20 2.03 32.80
CA PRO A 19 -9.42 2.21 32.04
C PRO A 19 -10.40 1.10 32.40
N VAL A 20 -11.62 1.49 32.77
CA VAL A 20 -12.68 0.56 33.16
C VAL A 20 -13.97 0.89 32.42
N SER A 21 -14.81 -0.15 32.20
CA SER A 21 -16.20 0.02 31.85
C SER A 21 -17.06 -0.25 33.10
N LEU A 22 -17.98 0.64 33.37
CA LEU A 22 -18.92 0.58 34.51
C LEU A 22 -20.35 0.41 33.98
N SER A 23 -21.01 -0.65 34.41
CA SER A 23 -22.46 -0.81 34.26
C SER A 23 -23.11 -0.93 35.61
N ALA A 24 -24.21 -0.20 35.84
CA ALA A 24 -24.90 -0.22 37.12
C ALA A 24 -26.42 -0.16 36.92
N SER A 25 -27.15 -0.81 37.83
CA SER A 25 -28.61 -0.81 37.84
C SER A 25 -29.12 -0.66 39.27
N LEU A 26 -30.25 0.03 39.41
CA LEU A 26 -30.95 0.11 40.67
C LEU A 26 -31.76 -1.17 40.91
N ILE A 27 -31.72 -1.64 42.13
CA ILE A 27 -32.60 -2.68 42.62
C ILE A 27 -33.82 -2.01 43.24
N MET A 28 -34.99 -2.26 42.64
CA MET A 28 -36.24 -1.65 43.08
C MET A 28 -36.93 -2.54 44.13
N GLY A 29 -37.36 -1.94 45.25
CA GLY A 29 -38.31 -2.52 46.18
C GLY A 29 -39.75 -2.17 45.79
N HIS A 30 -40.71 -2.32 46.73
CA HIS A 30 -42.13 -2.09 46.45
C HIS A 30 -42.41 -0.64 46.02
N ASP A 31 -41.81 0.33 46.67
CA ASP A 31 -42.10 1.78 46.46
C ASP A 31 -40.83 2.62 46.24
N ALA A 32 -39.65 2.08 46.45
CA ALA A 32 -38.39 2.83 46.36
C ALA A 32 -37.20 1.92 45.97
N PRO A 33 -36.13 2.49 45.48
CA PRO A 33 -34.89 1.76 45.26
C PRO A 33 -34.32 1.29 46.61
N VAL A 34 -34.04 0.00 46.73
CA VAL A 34 -33.49 -0.63 47.94
C VAL A 34 -32.00 -0.87 47.86
N GLY A 35 -31.40 -0.72 46.64
CA GLY A 35 -29.97 -0.89 46.44
C GLY A 35 -29.56 -0.67 45.00
N SER A 36 -28.30 -0.91 44.74
CA SER A 36 -27.75 -0.92 43.37
C SER A 36 -26.80 -2.07 43.19
N VAL A 37 -26.70 -2.56 41.98
CA VAL A 37 -25.69 -3.50 41.55
C VAL A 37 -24.85 -2.88 40.44
N GLY A 38 -23.53 -3.03 40.52
CA GLY A 38 -22.60 -2.52 39.51
C GLY A 38 -21.59 -3.57 39.14
N ILE A 39 -21.22 -3.57 37.85
CA ILE A 39 -20.17 -4.37 37.28
C ILE A 39 -19.08 -3.44 36.78
N ILE A 40 -17.86 -3.62 37.23
CA ILE A 40 -16.69 -2.90 36.80
C ILE A 40 -15.81 -3.87 36.04
N THR A 41 -15.55 -3.56 34.76
CA THR A 41 -14.71 -4.38 33.90
C THR A 41 -13.42 -3.65 33.59
N ASP A 42 -12.28 -4.27 33.86
CA ASP A 42 -10.95 -3.78 33.48
C ASP A 42 -10.80 -3.88 31.94
N MET A 43 -10.56 -2.74 31.31
CA MET A 43 -10.51 -2.63 29.85
C MET A 43 -9.10 -2.75 29.27
N ARG A 44 -8.06 -2.91 30.08
CA ARG A 44 -6.66 -2.91 29.61
C ARG A 44 -6.38 -4.00 28.60
N GLU A 45 -6.83 -5.21 28.86
CA GLU A 45 -6.61 -6.33 27.95
C GLU A 45 -7.38 -6.16 26.64
N LYS A 46 -8.65 -5.74 26.74
CA LYS A 46 -9.50 -5.47 25.57
C LYS A 46 -8.89 -4.39 24.68
N LEU A 47 -8.46 -3.27 25.24
CA LEU A 47 -7.85 -2.17 24.50
C LEU A 47 -6.53 -2.61 23.83
N ARG A 48 -5.70 -3.39 24.51
CA ARG A 48 -4.48 -3.94 23.91
C ARG A 48 -4.76 -4.90 22.75
N MET A 49 -5.82 -5.70 22.87
CA MET A 49 -6.23 -6.61 21.78
C MET A 49 -6.79 -5.83 20.59
N GLU A 50 -7.61 -4.79 20.86
CA GLU A 50 -8.14 -3.89 19.81
C GLU A 50 -7.01 -3.19 19.06
N GLU A 51 -6.01 -2.65 19.78
CA GLU A 51 -4.83 -2.01 19.19
C GLU A 51 -4.02 -2.99 18.32
N ARG A 52 -3.75 -4.19 18.84
CA ARG A 52 -3.04 -5.24 18.08
C ARG A 52 -3.81 -5.66 16.82
N LEU A 53 -5.11 -5.79 16.94
CA LEU A 53 -5.97 -6.12 15.79
C LEU A 53 -5.92 -5.02 14.74
N GLN A 54 -6.00 -3.75 15.16
CA GLN A 54 -5.92 -2.61 14.24
C GLN A 54 -4.57 -2.59 13.50
N VAL A 55 -3.46 -2.74 14.21
CA VAL A 55 -2.12 -2.79 13.62
C VAL A 55 -2.00 -3.96 12.62
N ALA A 56 -2.52 -5.13 12.98
CA ALA A 56 -2.50 -6.29 12.09
C ALA A 56 -3.36 -6.09 10.84
N GLN A 57 -4.53 -5.47 10.98
CA GLN A 57 -5.39 -5.14 9.84
C GLN A 57 -4.74 -4.13 8.89
N ASP A 58 -4.10 -3.09 9.44
CA ASP A 58 -3.45 -2.08 8.62
C ASP A 58 -2.24 -2.67 7.87
N ALA A 59 -1.47 -3.55 8.52
CA ALA A 59 -0.37 -4.28 7.88
C ALA A 59 -0.86 -5.23 6.77
N LEU A 60 -2.01 -5.90 6.96
CA LEU A 60 -2.62 -6.73 5.92
C LEU A 60 -3.08 -5.90 4.72
N ARG A 61 -3.76 -4.79 4.95
CA ARG A 61 -4.21 -3.89 3.88
C ARG A 61 -3.04 -3.36 3.05
N GLU A 62 -1.93 -3.05 3.70
CA GLU A 62 -0.74 -2.57 2.98
C GLU A 62 -0.15 -3.67 2.09
N ARG A 63 -0.01 -4.89 2.63
CA ARG A 63 0.45 -6.04 1.84
C ARG A 63 -0.48 -6.40 0.68
N GLU A 64 -1.79 -6.29 0.88
CA GLU A 64 -2.76 -6.51 -0.20
C GLU A 64 -2.60 -5.46 -1.31
N ARG A 65 -2.39 -4.19 -0.96
CA ARG A 65 -2.12 -3.13 -1.94
C ARG A 65 -0.84 -3.39 -2.71
N GLU A 66 0.24 -3.76 -2.02
CA GLU A 66 1.53 -4.09 -2.66
C GLU A 66 1.36 -5.27 -3.63
N ALA A 67 0.65 -6.32 -3.22
CA ALA A 67 0.40 -7.48 -4.06
C ALA A 67 -0.42 -7.14 -5.32
N ILE A 68 -1.47 -6.33 -5.17
CA ILE A 68 -2.29 -5.87 -6.31
C ILE A 68 -1.45 -5.03 -7.27
N VAL A 69 -0.62 -4.12 -6.77
CA VAL A 69 0.24 -3.28 -7.61
C VAL A 69 1.25 -4.14 -8.37
N ALA A 70 1.87 -5.11 -7.71
CA ALA A 70 2.83 -6.03 -8.34
C ALA A 70 2.18 -6.90 -9.42
N GLU A 71 0.99 -7.44 -9.16
CA GLU A 71 0.23 -8.24 -10.12
C GLU A 71 -0.15 -7.43 -11.36
N LEU A 72 -0.72 -6.22 -11.16
CA LEU A 72 -1.09 -5.32 -12.25
C LEU A 72 0.13 -4.87 -13.06
N ALA A 73 1.23 -4.55 -12.38
CA ALA A 73 2.47 -4.15 -13.04
C ALA A 73 3.07 -5.27 -13.90
N GLY A 74 3.09 -6.50 -13.37
CA GLY A 74 3.55 -7.68 -14.10
C GLY A 74 2.70 -7.98 -15.34
N GLY A 75 1.36 -7.95 -15.18
CA GLY A 75 0.41 -8.15 -16.28
C GLY A 75 0.57 -7.09 -17.37
N ALA A 76 0.57 -5.80 -16.98
CA ALA A 76 0.74 -4.69 -17.89
C ALA A 76 2.07 -4.74 -18.64
N ALA A 77 3.17 -5.07 -17.95
CA ALA A 77 4.47 -5.21 -18.57
C ALA A 77 4.48 -6.32 -19.62
N HIS A 78 3.85 -7.45 -19.36
CA HIS A 78 3.73 -8.54 -20.31
C HIS A 78 2.93 -8.13 -21.57
N GLU A 79 1.78 -7.50 -21.38
CA GLU A 79 0.92 -7.04 -22.48
C GLU A 79 1.56 -5.93 -23.31
N LEU A 80 2.36 -5.05 -22.72
CA LEU A 80 3.07 -3.99 -23.42
C LEU A 80 4.30 -4.51 -24.19
N ASN A 81 4.99 -5.52 -23.68
CA ASN A 81 6.16 -6.08 -24.34
C ASN A 81 5.80 -6.80 -25.67
N GLN A 82 4.60 -7.35 -25.81
CA GLN A 82 4.16 -8.00 -27.05
C GLN A 82 4.14 -7.05 -28.25
N PRO A 83 3.38 -5.90 -28.22
CA PRO A 83 3.39 -4.97 -29.33
C PRO A 83 4.76 -4.29 -29.54
N LEU A 84 5.52 -4.01 -28.47
CA LEU A 84 6.87 -3.47 -28.57
C LEU A 84 7.80 -4.38 -29.35
N THR A 85 7.77 -5.69 -29.07
CA THR A 85 8.56 -6.68 -29.82
C THR A 85 8.20 -6.66 -31.31
N SER A 86 6.92 -6.51 -31.64
CA SER A 86 6.49 -6.39 -33.04
C SER A 86 7.02 -5.13 -33.69
N VAL A 87 6.93 -3.96 -33.03
CA VAL A 87 7.46 -2.69 -33.55
C VAL A 87 8.96 -2.77 -33.77
N MET A 88 9.71 -3.34 -32.82
CA MET A 88 11.16 -3.54 -32.94
C MET A 88 11.52 -4.43 -34.16
N ASN A 89 10.80 -5.54 -34.33
CA ASN A 89 11.03 -6.47 -35.41
C ASN A 89 10.76 -5.84 -36.79
N TYR A 90 9.65 -5.09 -36.93
CA TYR A 90 9.36 -4.38 -38.18
C TYR A 90 10.32 -3.20 -38.40
N GLY A 91 10.72 -2.48 -37.35
CA GLY A 91 11.76 -1.46 -37.42
C GLY A 91 13.09 -2.02 -37.93
N ALA A 92 13.50 -3.17 -37.39
CA ALA A 92 14.72 -3.85 -37.81
C ALA A 92 14.65 -4.35 -39.27
N LEU A 93 13.48 -4.85 -39.70
CA LEU A 93 13.26 -5.25 -41.11
C LEU A 93 13.39 -4.04 -42.04
N LEU A 94 12.76 -2.93 -41.70
CA LEU A 94 12.86 -1.68 -42.46
C LEU A 94 14.31 -1.18 -42.55
N ALA A 95 15.02 -1.13 -41.41
CA ALA A 95 16.42 -0.71 -41.42
C ALA A 95 17.32 -1.55 -42.29
N ARG A 96 17.07 -2.88 -42.38
CA ARG A 96 17.82 -3.78 -43.27
C ARG A 96 17.46 -3.63 -44.77
N SER A 97 16.24 -3.17 -45.05
CA SER A 97 15.71 -3.07 -46.42
C SER A 97 15.98 -1.72 -47.06
N LEU A 98 16.39 -0.72 -46.28
CA LEU A 98 16.62 0.64 -46.75
C LEU A 98 18.11 0.92 -46.95
N GLU A 99 18.44 1.76 -47.89
CA GLU A 99 19.81 2.20 -48.15
C GLU A 99 20.35 3.02 -47.00
N ASP A 100 21.58 2.74 -46.56
CA ASP A 100 22.24 3.40 -45.45
C ASP A 100 22.34 4.92 -45.64
N GLY A 101 22.11 5.70 -44.58
CA GLY A 101 22.23 7.14 -44.62
C GLY A 101 21.01 7.88 -45.19
N THR A 102 20.01 7.16 -45.71
CA THR A 102 18.75 7.81 -46.16
C THR A 102 17.93 8.33 -45.00
N PRO A 103 17.06 9.33 -45.20
CA PRO A 103 16.16 9.80 -44.15
C PRO A 103 15.27 8.69 -43.58
N LEU A 104 14.81 7.74 -44.42
CA LEU A 104 13.96 6.63 -44.00
C LEU A 104 14.74 5.60 -43.18
N HIS A 105 16.00 5.30 -43.53
CA HIS A 105 16.85 4.45 -42.74
C HIS A 105 17.14 5.03 -41.36
N ARG A 106 17.40 6.34 -41.27
CA ARG A 106 17.55 7.03 -40.01
C ARG A 106 16.26 6.98 -39.16
N ALA A 107 15.09 7.16 -39.77
CA ALA A 107 13.80 7.04 -39.10
C ALA A 107 13.57 5.62 -38.55
N ALA A 108 13.90 4.57 -39.31
CA ALA A 108 13.80 3.20 -38.81
C ALA A 108 14.70 2.96 -37.59
N LYS A 109 15.93 3.46 -37.60
CA LYS A 109 16.84 3.38 -36.44
C LYS A 109 16.29 4.11 -35.20
N VAL A 110 15.68 5.28 -35.38
CA VAL A 110 15.03 6.01 -34.26
C VAL A 110 13.87 5.19 -33.70
N ILE A 111 13.04 4.58 -34.54
CA ILE A 111 11.94 3.70 -34.08
C ILE A 111 12.47 2.55 -33.23
N ILE A 112 13.56 1.90 -33.64
CA ILE A 112 14.17 0.82 -32.88
C ILE A 112 14.65 1.33 -31.51
N ALA A 113 15.45 2.40 -31.51
CA ALA A 113 16.02 2.97 -30.25
C ALA A 113 14.94 3.41 -29.25
N GLU A 114 13.88 4.06 -29.73
CA GLU A 114 12.77 4.45 -28.84
C GLU A 114 11.95 3.24 -28.36
N SER A 115 11.83 2.20 -29.17
CA SER A 115 11.18 0.96 -28.75
C SER A 115 11.99 0.22 -27.68
N GLU A 116 13.32 0.17 -27.82
CA GLU A 116 14.23 -0.38 -26.81
C GLU A 116 14.10 0.38 -25.50
N ARG A 117 14.10 1.72 -25.56
CA ARG A 117 13.90 2.56 -24.38
C ARG A 117 12.55 2.33 -23.72
N MET A 118 11.46 2.15 -24.49
CA MET A 118 10.15 1.79 -23.94
C MET A 118 10.19 0.42 -23.27
N ALA A 119 10.89 -0.56 -23.85
CA ALA A 119 11.03 -1.92 -23.26
C ALA A 119 11.77 -1.88 -21.92
N GLU A 120 12.78 -1.01 -21.76
CA GLU A 120 13.46 -0.80 -20.48
C GLU A 120 12.50 -0.24 -19.41
N ILE A 121 11.68 0.77 -19.76
CA ILE A 121 10.68 1.34 -18.86
C ILE A 121 9.64 0.29 -18.46
N VAL A 122 9.12 -0.46 -19.43
CA VAL A 122 8.17 -1.55 -19.20
C VAL A 122 8.80 -2.65 -18.33
N GLY A 123 10.09 -2.95 -18.53
CA GLY A 123 10.83 -3.88 -17.68
C GLY A 123 10.92 -3.41 -16.21
N LYS A 124 11.10 -2.10 -15.98
CA LYS A 124 11.05 -1.51 -14.63
C LYS A 124 9.65 -1.62 -14.02
N ILE A 125 8.59 -1.37 -14.80
CA ILE A 125 7.21 -1.55 -14.37
C ILE A 125 6.95 -2.99 -13.93
N GLY A 126 7.38 -3.98 -14.71
CA GLY A 126 7.20 -5.40 -14.38
C GLY A 126 7.95 -5.87 -13.13
N LYS A 127 8.93 -5.12 -12.65
CA LYS A 127 9.69 -5.40 -11.42
C LYS A 127 9.16 -4.67 -10.19
N ILE A 128 8.04 -3.98 -10.28
CA ILE A 128 7.47 -3.26 -9.13
C ILE A 128 7.11 -4.26 -8.04
N THR A 129 7.76 -4.13 -6.88
CA THR A 129 7.51 -4.95 -5.68
C THR A 129 6.94 -4.12 -4.52
N ARG A 130 7.03 -2.78 -4.61
CA ARG A 130 6.58 -1.86 -3.58
C ARG A 130 5.82 -0.70 -4.21
N TYR A 131 4.84 -0.20 -3.48
CA TYR A 131 4.12 1.02 -3.88
C TYR A 131 4.83 2.24 -3.30
N GLU A 132 5.84 2.73 -4.01
CA GLU A 132 6.55 3.95 -3.65
C GLU A 132 6.19 5.09 -4.61
N THR A 133 5.92 6.26 -4.07
CA THR A 133 5.55 7.44 -4.83
C THR A 133 6.53 8.58 -4.60
N LYS A 134 6.80 9.35 -5.66
CA LYS A 134 7.54 10.60 -5.58
C LYS A 134 6.65 11.79 -5.88
N SER A 135 6.99 12.95 -5.31
CA SER A 135 6.32 14.20 -5.63
C SER A 135 6.56 14.57 -7.09
N TYR A 136 5.50 14.86 -7.78
CA TYR A 136 5.53 15.39 -9.14
C TYR A 136 5.09 16.85 -9.11
N VAL A 137 4.48 17.48 -9.87
CA VAL A 137 4.12 18.92 -9.84
C VAL A 137 3.03 19.17 -8.78
N GLY A 138 3.32 19.99 -7.77
CA GLY A 138 2.39 20.36 -6.70
C GLY A 138 2.09 19.20 -5.73
N GLU A 139 0.81 18.98 -5.41
CA GLU A 139 0.34 17.91 -4.51
C GLU A 139 0.20 16.53 -5.20
N GLN A 140 0.40 16.46 -6.52
CA GLN A 140 0.30 15.20 -7.24
C GLN A 140 1.49 14.31 -6.95
N ARG A 141 1.20 13.04 -6.59
CA ARG A 141 2.18 11.99 -6.40
C ARG A 141 2.09 11.01 -7.56
N ILE A 142 3.25 10.62 -8.08
CA ILE A 142 3.37 9.57 -9.10
C ILE A 142 4.19 8.41 -8.54
N LEU A 143 3.99 7.22 -9.10
CA LEU A 143 4.77 6.04 -8.75
C LEU A 143 6.24 6.26 -9.09
N ASP A 144 7.13 6.01 -8.12
CA ASP A 144 8.56 6.02 -8.32
C ASP A 144 9.03 4.65 -8.83
N LEU A 145 9.17 4.52 -10.14
CA LEU A 145 9.51 3.25 -10.79
C LEU A 145 10.90 2.71 -10.36
N GLU A 146 11.84 3.60 -10.06
CA GLU A 146 13.20 3.19 -9.67
C GLU A 146 13.22 2.58 -8.28
N ARG A 147 12.58 3.23 -7.31
CA ARG A 147 12.45 2.72 -5.95
C ARG A 147 11.50 1.53 -5.85
N ALA A 148 10.38 1.57 -6.58
CA ALA A 148 9.38 0.51 -6.56
C ALA A 148 9.89 -0.80 -7.20
N SER A 149 10.81 -0.72 -8.17
CA SER A 149 11.44 -1.89 -8.80
C SER A 149 12.62 -2.47 -8.02
N GLY A 150 13.10 -1.79 -6.97
CA GLY A 150 14.27 -2.24 -6.19
C GLY A 150 15.62 -2.03 -6.87
N ASP A 151 15.68 -1.28 -7.96
CA ASP A 151 16.91 -1.01 -8.73
C ASP A 151 17.80 0.09 -8.06
N GLU A 152 17.89 0.14 -6.72
CA GLU A 152 18.80 1.07 -6.00
C GLU A 152 20.30 0.67 -6.06
N ASP A 153 20.68 -0.42 -6.71
CA ASP A 153 22.05 -0.93 -6.76
C ASP A 153 22.96 -0.25 -7.83
N GLY A 154 22.71 1.03 -8.13
CA GLY A 154 23.55 1.85 -9.01
C GLY A 154 24.66 2.64 -8.33
N LYS A 155 25.12 2.28 -7.11
CA LYS A 155 26.25 2.98 -6.47
C LYS A 155 27.55 2.19 -6.65
N PRO A 156 28.56 2.71 -7.37
CA PRO A 156 29.85 2.06 -7.46
C PRO A 156 30.49 2.02 -6.06
N ARG A 157 30.84 0.84 -5.60
CA ARG A 157 31.71 0.67 -4.44
C ARG A 157 33.11 1.16 -4.85
N GLY A 158 33.45 2.36 -4.41
CA GLY A 158 34.80 2.85 -4.39
C GLY A 158 35.52 2.35 -3.14
#